data_629d6abf0d76bab9708269b372878a10
#
_entry.id   629d6abf0d76bab9708269b372878a10
#
_cell.length_a   1.000
_cell.length_b   1.000
_cell.length_c   1.000
_cell.angle_alpha   90.00
_cell.angle_beta   90.00
_cell.angle_gamma   90.00
#
_symmetry.space_group_name_H-M   'P 1'
#
loop_
_entity.id
_entity.type
_entity.pdbx_description
1 polymer ?
#
loop_
_entity_poly.entity_id
_entity_poly.type
_entity_poly.pdbx_seq_one_letter_code
_entity_poly.pdbx_strand_id
1 'polypeptide(L)'
;NVNIQGGTKRMRYFTSAEYYNQQGLFKEFSQDEYGNKSNSSFKRFAFRANLDFLMTKDLTLSVNFGTRFEERRGPNSNESRDGTYSQAFYEMNHTPGWLFPVSYTVGEGEDQKTLYSGSSQYQNNIVARFAKAGFYRSTNTINETNFIVDYKMDWLTKGLAAKGMVSFDYDAYYMRAFNADFATYELNDRTNYNSIDAYTQFNTDTELAYLGNNQTTTYKL
;
A
#
# COMPACT_ATOMS: atom_id res chain seq x y z
N ASN A 1 7.74 12.24 -14.35
CA ASN A 1 8.69 11.41 -15.10
C ASN A 1 9.79 12.28 -15.69
N VAL A 2 11.04 11.83 -15.60
CA VAL A 2 12.20 12.46 -16.23
C VAL A 2 12.94 11.40 -17.03
N ASN A 3 13.28 11.70 -18.28
CA ASN A 3 14.04 10.81 -19.15
C ASN A 3 15.28 11.54 -19.67
N ILE A 4 16.39 10.82 -19.68
CA ILE A 4 17.66 11.31 -20.22
C ILE A 4 18.19 10.25 -21.17
N GLN A 5 18.54 10.66 -22.37
CA GLN A 5 19.14 9.77 -23.37
C GLN A 5 20.30 10.44 -24.09
N GLY A 6 21.23 9.66 -24.51
CA GLY A 6 22.38 10.17 -25.24
C GLY A 6 23.33 9.06 -25.65
N GLY A 7 24.45 9.47 -26.23
CA GLY A 7 25.46 8.50 -26.60
C GLY A 7 26.70 9.11 -27.20
N THR A 8 27.69 8.26 -27.32
CA THR A 8 28.95 8.51 -28.00
C THR A 8 29.16 7.44 -29.08
N LYS A 9 30.27 7.46 -29.78
CA LYS A 9 30.63 6.39 -30.75
C LYS A 9 30.77 5.02 -30.11
N ARG A 10 30.95 4.95 -28.76
CA ARG A 10 31.22 3.71 -28.03
C ARG A 10 30.16 3.34 -27.00
N MET A 11 29.25 4.27 -26.68
CA MET A 11 28.24 4.03 -25.65
C MET A 11 26.93 4.72 -26.02
N ARG A 12 25.82 4.05 -25.82
CA ARG A 12 24.48 4.61 -25.85
C ARG A 12 23.82 4.38 -24.51
N TYR A 13 23.04 5.35 -24.06
CA TYR A 13 22.31 5.21 -22.80
C TYR A 13 20.92 5.84 -22.90
N PHE A 14 20.03 5.24 -22.15
CA PHE A 14 18.71 5.75 -21.84
C PHE A 14 18.47 5.52 -20.34
N THR A 15 18.08 6.59 -19.63
CA THR A 15 17.68 6.49 -18.22
C THR A 15 16.36 7.17 -18.01
N SER A 16 15.53 6.62 -17.13
CA SER A 16 14.27 7.23 -16.73
C SER A 16 14.07 7.12 -15.22
N ALA A 17 13.51 8.17 -14.63
CA ALA A 17 13.08 8.19 -13.24
C ALA A 17 11.60 8.59 -13.18
N GLU A 18 10.83 7.90 -12.37
CA GLU A 18 9.41 8.13 -12.16
C GLU A 18 9.11 8.20 -10.67
N TYR A 19 8.33 9.19 -10.27
CA TYR A 19 7.67 9.22 -8.97
C TYR A 19 6.16 9.27 -9.17
N TYR A 20 5.45 8.38 -8.50
CA TYR A 20 4.00 8.29 -8.49
C TYR A 20 3.50 8.32 -7.06
N ASN A 21 2.46 9.12 -6.80
CA ASN A 21 1.80 9.22 -5.51
C ASN A 21 0.29 9.27 -5.73
N GLN A 22 -0.42 8.36 -5.08
CA GLN A 22 -1.86 8.25 -5.11
C GLN A 22 -2.41 8.22 -3.69
N GLN A 23 -3.44 9.01 -3.45
CA GLN A 23 -4.22 8.97 -2.21
C GLN A 23 -5.49 8.15 -2.43
N GLY A 24 -6.00 7.55 -1.36
CA GLY A 24 -7.28 6.86 -1.38
C GLY A 24 -8.46 7.84 -1.52
N LEU A 25 -9.62 7.28 -1.79
CA LEU A 25 -10.86 8.03 -2.02
C LEU A 25 -11.67 8.27 -0.75
N PHE A 26 -11.31 7.63 0.36
CA PHE A 26 -12.03 7.79 1.61
C PHE A 26 -11.63 9.08 2.32
N LYS A 27 -12.58 9.63 3.07
CA LYS A 27 -12.33 10.76 3.94
C LYS A 27 -11.39 10.34 5.08
N GLU A 28 -10.49 11.22 5.49
CA GLU A 28 -9.67 11.02 6.67
C GLU A 28 -10.52 11.19 7.93
N PHE A 29 -10.60 10.14 8.77
CA PHE A 29 -11.44 10.14 9.98
C PHE A 29 -10.64 10.35 11.25
N SER A 30 -9.41 9.85 11.30
CA SER A 30 -8.50 10.10 12.42
C SER A 30 -7.04 9.96 12.00
N GLN A 31 -6.16 10.47 12.85
CA GLN A 31 -4.74 10.12 12.89
C GLN A 31 -4.52 9.49 14.25
N ASP A 32 -3.83 8.35 14.29
CA ASP A 32 -3.37 7.80 15.53
C ASP A 32 -2.15 8.61 16.06
N GLU A 33 -1.73 8.33 17.27
CA GLU A 33 -0.56 8.97 17.88
C GLU A 33 0.75 8.75 17.13
N TYR A 34 0.80 7.76 16.23
CA TYR A 34 1.92 7.44 15.35
C TYR A 34 1.85 8.17 14.00
N GLY A 35 0.87 9.06 13.81
CA GLY A 35 0.67 9.84 12.59
C GLY A 35 0.19 9.02 11.39
N ASN A 36 -0.36 7.83 11.63
CA ASN A 36 -0.96 7.02 10.59
C ASN A 36 -2.34 7.60 10.19
N LYS A 37 -2.60 7.55 8.90
CA LYS A 37 -3.86 8.05 8.35
C LYS A 37 -4.80 6.90 8.09
N SER A 38 -6.08 7.11 8.34
CA SER A 38 -7.14 6.15 8.06
C SER A 38 -7.39 5.94 6.56
N ASN A 39 -6.96 6.87 5.71
CA ASN A 39 -7.08 6.73 4.27
C ASN A 39 -5.89 5.98 3.68
N SER A 40 -6.12 5.30 2.57
CA SER A 40 -5.03 4.59 1.89
C SER A 40 -4.13 5.52 1.11
N SER A 41 -2.90 5.10 0.92
CA SER A 41 -1.96 5.77 0.04
C SER A 41 -1.06 4.75 -0.67
N PHE A 42 -0.68 5.08 -1.89
CA PHE A 42 0.28 4.35 -2.69
C PHE A 42 1.35 5.30 -3.22
N LYS A 43 2.60 4.96 -2.96
CA LYS A 43 3.75 5.69 -3.50
C LYS A 43 4.65 4.72 -4.25
N ARG A 44 5.12 5.13 -5.42
CA ARG A 44 6.05 4.36 -6.22
C ARG A 44 7.18 5.27 -6.70
N PHE A 45 8.39 4.82 -6.49
CA PHE A 45 9.57 5.32 -7.18
C PHE A 45 10.06 4.24 -8.13
N ALA A 46 10.30 4.58 -9.40
CA ALA A 46 10.87 3.67 -10.38
C ALA A 46 12.05 4.35 -11.08
N PHE A 47 13.10 3.57 -11.29
CA PHE A 47 14.27 3.97 -12.05
C PHE A 47 14.60 2.88 -13.07
N ARG A 48 14.95 3.29 -14.29
CA ARG A 48 15.41 2.40 -15.35
C ARG A 48 16.66 2.98 -16.02
N ALA A 49 17.62 2.12 -16.29
CA ALA A 49 18.80 2.44 -17.07
C ALA A 49 19.04 1.35 -18.11
N ASN A 50 19.15 1.74 -19.38
CA ASN A 50 19.56 0.88 -20.48
C ASN A 50 20.87 1.42 -21.02
N LEU A 51 21.91 0.61 -21.01
CA LEU A 51 23.28 0.97 -21.38
C LEU A 51 23.77 0.00 -22.44
N ASP A 52 24.20 0.50 -23.59
CA ASP A 52 24.86 -0.29 -24.63
C ASP A 52 26.31 0.18 -24.76
N PHE A 53 27.24 -0.75 -24.57
CA PHE A 53 28.67 -0.54 -24.74
C PHE A 53 29.16 -1.24 -26.02
N LEU A 54 29.55 -0.46 -27.01
CA LEU A 54 30.15 -0.96 -28.22
C LEU A 54 31.65 -1.23 -27.96
N MET A 55 31.92 -2.42 -27.47
CA MET A 55 33.29 -2.84 -27.06
C MET A 55 34.24 -2.91 -28.27
N THR A 56 33.74 -3.45 -29.38
CA THR A 56 34.38 -3.47 -30.69
C THR A 56 33.34 -3.21 -31.77
N LYS A 57 33.73 -3.19 -33.06
CA LYS A 57 32.79 -3.12 -34.18
C LYS A 57 31.81 -4.32 -34.25
N ASP A 58 32.21 -5.44 -33.66
CA ASP A 58 31.49 -6.71 -33.73
C ASP A 58 30.90 -7.17 -32.38
N LEU A 59 31.34 -6.57 -31.25
CA LEU A 59 30.91 -6.94 -29.90
C LEU A 59 30.20 -5.78 -29.21
N THR A 60 28.95 -6.01 -28.82
CA THR A 60 28.14 -5.11 -27.99
C THR A 60 27.80 -5.81 -26.67
N LEU A 61 28.01 -5.09 -25.57
CA LEU A 61 27.52 -5.47 -24.24
C LEU A 61 26.40 -4.52 -23.87
N SER A 62 25.20 -5.05 -23.58
CA SER A 62 24.06 -4.26 -23.10
C SER A 62 23.76 -4.63 -21.65
N VAL A 63 23.49 -3.61 -20.84
CA VAL A 63 23.03 -3.75 -19.45
C VAL A 63 21.70 -3.03 -19.32
N ASN A 64 20.63 -3.77 -19.02
CA ASN A 64 19.34 -3.20 -18.70
C ASN A 64 19.10 -3.38 -17.21
N PHE A 65 18.93 -2.29 -16.50
CA PHE A 65 18.65 -2.25 -15.08
C PHE A 65 17.32 -1.55 -14.83
N GLY A 66 16.44 -2.15 -14.04
CA GLY A 66 15.20 -1.57 -13.56
C GLY A 66 15.08 -1.77 -12.05
N THR A 67 14.74 -0.72 -11.33
CA THR A 67 14.38 -0.82 -9.92
C THR A 67 13.07 -0.12 -9.67
N ARG A 68 12.23 -0.71 -8.81
CA ARG A 68 10.94 -0.16 -8.40
C ARG A 68 10.78 -0.36 -6.91
N PHE A 69 10.57 0.73 -6.22
CA PHE A 69 10.23 0.77 -4.81
C PHE A 69 8.78 1.24 -4.65
N GLU A 70 7.96 0.43 -3.99
CA GLU A 70 6.56 0.70 -3.75
C GLU A 70 6.29 0.73 -2.24
N GLU A 71 5.56 1.72 -1.79
CA GLU A 71 5.01 1.79 -0.43
C GLU A 71 3.50 1.89 -0.51
N ARG A 72 2.80 1.03 0.23
CA ARG A 72 1.35 1.07 0.41
C ARG A 72 1.04 1.20 1.88
N ARG A 73 0.06 2.02 2.19
CA ARG A 73 -0.51 2.18 3.52
C ARG A 73 -2.02 2.15 3.40
N GLY A 74 -2.68 1.68 4.44
CA GLY A 74 -4.13 1.70 4.50
C GLY A 74 -4.63 1.28 5.86
N PRO A 75 -5.94 1.49 6.12
CA PRO A 75 -6.59 0.98 7.31
C PRO A 75 -6.51 -0.54 7.32
N ASN A 76 -6.38 -1.13 8.51
CA ASN A 76 -6.36 -2.56 8.65
C ASN A 76 -7.80 -3.10 8.74
N SER A 77 -8.03 -4.26 8.12
CA SER A 77 -9.12 -5.14 8.47
C SER A 77 -8.50 -6.48 8.83
N ASN A 78 -9.08 -7.20 9.76
CA ASN A 78 -8.57 -8.49 10.26
C ASN A 78 -8.38 -9.56 9.17
N GLU A 79 -8.75 -9.30 7.92
CA GLU A 79 -8.83 -10.34 6.91
C GLU A 79 -7.71 -10.31 5.88
N SER A 80 -7.39 -9.22 5.27
CA SER A 80 -6.27 -9.13 4.30
C SER A 80 -6.12 -7.72 3.74
N ARG A 81 -5.00 -7.48 3.04
CA ARG A 81 -4.73 -6.23 2.34
C ARG A 81 -5.87 -5.74 1.43
N ASP A 82 -6.55 -6.67 0.75
CA ASP A 82 -7.66 -6.37 -0.15
C ASP A 82 -9.02 -6.46 0.57
N GLY A 83 -9.08 -7.15 1.71
CA GLY A 83 -10.29 -7.34 2.52
C GLY A 83 -10.85 -6.06 3.14
N THR A 84 -10.00 -5.07 3.47
CA THR A 84 -10.47 -3.80 4.05
C THR A 84 -11.48 -3.09 3.16
N TYR A 85 -11.22 -3.02 1.86
CA TYR A 85 -12.12 -2.35 0.93
C TYR A 85 -13.38 -3.18 0.67
N SER A 86 -13.25 -4.49 0.49
CA SER A 86 -14.39 -5.40 0.37
C SER A 86 -15.28 -5.30 1.59
N GLN A 87 -14.71 -5.33 2.79
CA GLN A 87 -15.46 -5.21 4.03
C GLN A 87 -16.11 -3.83 4.18
N ALA A 88 -15.42 -2.75 3.80
CA ALA A 88 -15.98 -1.42 3.80
C ALA A 88 -17.21 -1.30 2.90
N PHE A 89 -17.12 -1.77 1.67
CA PHE A 89 -18.24 -1.77 0.73
C PHE A 89 -19.37 -2.70 1.19
N TYR A 90 -19.04 -3.85 1.77
CA TYR A 90 -20.02 -4.75 2.36
C TYR A 90 -20.81 -4.04 3.47
N GLU A 91 -20.13 -3.45 4.45
CA GLU A 91 -20.75 -2.74 5.57
C GLU A 91 -21.58 -1.54 5.10
N MET A 92 -21.09 -0.74 4.14
CA MET A 92 -21.83 0.38 3.56
C MET A 92 -23.15 -0.05 2.91
N ASN A 93 -23.19 -1.24 2.29
CA ASN A 93 -24.41 -1.73 1.63
C ASN A 93 -25.34 -2.50 2.56
N HIS A 94 -24.83 -3.04 3.66
CA HIS A 94 -25.61 -3.88 4.58
C HIS A 94 -26.10 -3.14 5.82
N THR A 95 -25.47 -1.99 6.18
CA THR A 95 -25.93 -1.18 7.30
C THR A 95 -26.89 -0.12 6.78
N PRO A 96 -28.20 -0.14 7.16
CA PRO A 96 -29.14 0.85 6.72
C PRO A 96 -28.80 2.23 7.29
N GLY A 97 -28.52 3.21 6.42
CA GLY A 97 -28.09 4.55 6.82
C GLY A 97 -29.13 5.40 7.56
N TRP A 98 -30.38 4.90 7.64
CA TRP A 98 -31.48 5.53 8.39
C TRP A 98 -31.67 4.95 9.80
N LEU A 99 -30.97 3.83 10.13
CA LEU A 99 -31.21 3.09 11.37
C LEU A 99 -30.66 3.87 12.58
N PHE A 100 -29.47 4.41 12.46
CA PHE A 100 -28.80 5.21 13.49
C PHE A 100 -27.79 6.18 12.82
N PRO A 101 -27.41 7.28 13.50
CA PRO A 101 -26.36 8.17 12.99
C PRO A 101 -25.01 7.45 12.98
N VAL A 102 -24.02 7.98 12.27
CA VAL A 102 -22.66 7.39 12.23
C VAL A 102 -22.01 7.40 13.61
N SER A 103 -22.23 8.44 14.40
CA SER A 103 -21.71 8.59 15.75
C SER A 103 -22.60 9.50 16.58
N TYR A 104 -22.45 9.37 17.89
CA TYR A 104 -23.01 10.28 18.90
C TYR A 104 -21.87 11.08 19.53
N THR A 105 -22.18 12.25 20.01
CA THR A 105 -21.27 13.05 20.82
C THR A 105 -21.86 13.16 22.22
N VAL A 106 -21.09 12.75 23.23
CA VAL A 106 -21.49 12.77 24.65
C VAL A 106 -20.53 13.57 25.47
N GLY A 107 -20.99 14.16 26.58
CA GLY A 107 -20.19 15.03 27.44
C GLY A 107 -20.20 16.49 26.94
N GLU A 108 -19.58 17.37 27.73
CA GLU A 108 -19.50 18.81 27.48
C GLU A 108 -18.03 19.27 27.55
N GLY A 109 -17.73 20.33 26.79
CA GLY A 109 -16.42 20.96 26.81
C GLY A 109 -15.28 20.02 26.44
N GLU A 110 -14.25 19.98 27.30
CA GLU A 110 -13.03 19.14 27.08
C GLU A 110 -13.28 17.64 27.31
N ASP A 111 -14.34 17.27 28.02
CA ASP A 111 -14.75 15.88 28.27
C ASP A 111 -15.59 15.28 27.14
N GLN A 112 -15.78 15.99 26.05
CA GLN A 112 -16.57 15.53 24.91
C GLN A 112 -15.95 14.32 24.24
N LYS A 113 -16.74 13.24 24.10
CA LYS A 113 -16.33 11.99 23.48
C LYS A 113 -17.22 11.62 22.28
N THR A 114 -16.60 11.07 21.24
CA THR A 114 -17.30 10.51 20.09
C THR A 114 -17.54 9.03 20.32
N LEU A 115 -18.80 8.61 20.33
CA LEU A 115 -19.23 7.22 20.39
C LEU A 115 -19.69 6.79 19.01
N TYR A 116 -19.01 5.82 18.42
CA TYR A 116 -19.44 5.27 17.13
C TYR A 116 -20.69 4.41 17.33
N SER A 117 -21.70 4.65 16.50
CA SER A 117 -22.97 3.97 16.66
C SER A 117 -22.96 2.54 16.14
N GLY A 118 -23.79 1.74 16.75
CA GLY A 118 -24.09 0.37 16.39
C GLY A 118 -25.44 -0.04 16.94
N SER A 119 -25.79 -1.30 16.78
CA SER A 119 -26.97 -1.90 17.41
C SER A 119 -26.70 -3.39 17.66
N SER A 120 -27.61 -4.04 18.39
CA SER A 120 -27.51 -5.48 18.62
C SER A 120 -27.44 -6.32 17.34
N GLN A 121 -27.97 -5.83 16.22
CA GLN A 121 -27.92 -6.49 14.92
C GLN A 121 -26.77 -6.02 14.05
N TYR A 122 -26.30 -4.77 14.22
CA TYR A 122 -25.27 -4.13 13.41
C TYR A 122 -24.19 -3.56 14.33
N GLN A 123 -23.30 -4.42 14.81
CA GLN A 123 -22.25 -4.05 15.75
C GLN A 123 -21.02 -3.43 15.07
N ASN A 124 -20.95 -3.50 13.75
CA ASN A 124 -19.87 -2.91 12.97
C ASN A 124 -20.22 -1.48 12.52
N ASN A 125 -19.23 -0.60 12.60
CA ASN A 125 -19.32 0.77 12.10
C ASN A 125 -18.13 1.04 11.19
N ILE A 126 -18.41 1.33 9.92
CA ILE A 126 -17.36 1.53 8.91
C ILE A 126 -16.45 2.71 9.24
N VAL A 127 -16.97 3.78 9.81
CA VAL A 127 -16.16 4.96 10.18
C VAL A 127 -15.27 4.63 11.38
N ALA A 128 -15.80 3.91 12.38
CA ALA A 128 -15.01 3.42 13.52
C ALA A 128 -13.89 2.47 13.04
N ARG A 129 -14.17 1.60 12.07
CA ARG A 129 -13.17 0.71 11.49
C ARG A 129 -12.02 1.50 10.86
N PHE A 130 -12.31 2.49 10.04
CA PHE A 130 -11.28 3.34 9.45
C PHE A 130 -10.53 4.19 10.48
N ALA A 131 -11.20 4.58 11.56
CA ALA A 131 -10.61 5.44 12.58
C ALA A 131 -9.79 4.68 13.63
N LYS A 132 -10.19 3.45 13.99
CA LYS A 132 -9.69 2.76 15.19
C LYS A 132 -9.13 1.35 14.93
N ALA A 133 -9.55 0.63 13.87
CA ALA A 133 -9.20 -0.79 13.73
C ALA A 133 -7.72 -1.06 13.35
N GLY A 134 -6.90 -0.03 13.34
CA GLY A 134 -5.48 -0.14 13.04
C GLY A 134 -5.15 0.12 11.57
N PHE A 135 -3.94 -0.25 11.18
CA PHE A 135 -3.41 0.06 9.86
C PHE A 135 -2.41 -1.01 9.40
N TYR A 136 -2.14 -1.03 8.10
CA TYR A 136 -1.01 -1.75 7.54
C TYR A 136 -0.09 -0.82 6.74
N ARG A 137 1.17 -1.19 6.69
CA ARG A 137 2.17 -0.61 5.80
C ARG A 137 2.93 -1.72 5.13
N SER A 138 2.97 -1.70 3.81
CA SER A 138 3.79 -2.63 3.04
C SER A 138 4.76 -1.89 2.13
N THR A 139 5.94 -2.46 1.95
CA THR A 139 6.94 -2.03 0.99
C THR A 139 7.27 -3.18 0.06
N ASN A 140 7.42 -2.88 -1.21
CA ASN A 140 7.87 -3.84 -2.22
C ASN A 140 9.03 -3.24 -3.00
N THR A 141 10.14 -3.97 -3.07
CA THR A 141 11.33 -3.60 -3.83
C THR A 141 11.58 -4.64 -4.89
N ILE A 142 11.53 -4.22 -6.15
CA ILE A 142 11.74 -5.08 -7.31
C ILE A 142 12.94 -4.54 -8.07
N ASN A 143 13.92 -5.40 -8.31
CA ASN A 143 15.08 -5.11 -9.15
C ASN A 143 15.14 -6.16 -10.26
N GLU A 144 15.29 -5.70 -11.48
CA GLU A 144 15.41 -6.51 -12.69
C GLU A 144 16.69 -6.09 -13.41
N THR A 145 17.59 -7.04 -13.66
CA THR A 145 18.87 -6.76 -14.32
C THR A 145 19.13 -7.78 -15.40
N ASN A 146 19.39 -7.31 -16.61
CA ASN A 146 19.75 -8.15 -17.74
C ASN A 146 21.12 -7.75 -18.28
N PHE A 147 22.00 -8.71 -18.43
CA PHE A 147 23.27 -8.59 -19.14
C PHE A 147 23.15 -9.32 -20.47
N ILE A 148 23.38 -8.60 -21.54
CA ILE A 148 23.20 -9.11 -22.91
C ILE A 148 24.53 -8.91 -23.66
N VAL A 149 25.00 -9.97 -24.32
CA VAL A 149 26.16 -9.96 -25.18
C VAL A 149 25.71 -10.27 -26.60
N ASP A 150 25.93 -9.37 -27.50
CA ASP A 150 25.71 -9.54 -28.95
C ASP A 150 27.08 -9.56 -29.66
N TYR A 151 27.39 -10.66 -30.35
CA TYR A 151 28.64 -10.83 -31.06
C TYR A 151 28.39 -11.19 -32.54
N LYS A 152 28.86 -10.31 -33.46
CA LYS A 152 28.82 -10.55 -34.90
C LYS A 152 30.03 -11.39 -35.28
N MET A 153 29.78 -12.48 -35.98
CA MET A 153 30.78 -13.43 -36.42
C MET A 153 30.93 -13.47 -37.95
N ASP A 154 30.85 -12.30 -38.59
CA ASP A 154 31.00 -12.14 -40.03
C ASP A 154 32.36 -12.64 -40.54
N TRP A 155 33.34 -12.70 -39.65
CA TRP A 155 34.65 -13.26 -39.94
C TRP A 155 34.65 -14.80 -40.17
N LEU A 156 33.64 -15.51 -39.61
CA LEU A 156 33.44 -16.94 -39.83
C LEU A 156 32.46 -17.20 -40.97
N THR A 157 31.34 -16.55 -40.96
CA THR A 157 30.30 -16.63 -42.00
C THR A 157 29.52 -15.30 -42.06
N LYS A 158 29.38 -14.74 -43.25
CA LYS A 158 28.69 -13.48 -43.46
C LYS A 158 27.22 -13.53 -42.95
N GLY A 159 26.87 -12.61 -42.05
CA GLY A 159 25.56 -12.50 -41.43
C GLY A 159 25.38 -13.39 -40.20
N LEU A 160 26.38 -14.15 -39.79
CA LEU A 160 26.34 -14.96 -38.56
C LEU A 160 26.47 -14.03 -37.35
N ALA A 161 25.64 -14.24 -36.33
CA ALA A 161 25.75 -13.57 -35.02
C ALA A 161 25.35 -14.54 -33.92
N ALA A 162 25.93 -14.35 -32.73
CA ALA A 162 25.54 -15.02 -31.49
C ALA A 162 25.07 -14.01 -30.47
N LYS A 163 24.05 -14.39 -29.69
CA LYS A 163 23.51 -13.59 -28.61
C LYS A 163 23.41 -14.44 -27.34
N GLY A 164 23.95 -13.93 -26.26
CA GLY A 164 23.83 -14.51 -24.92
C GLY A 164 23.15 -13.51 -23.98
N MET A 165 22.36 -14.02 -23.03
CA MET A 165 21.70 -13.18 -22.02
C MET A 165 21.74 -13.91 -20.67
N VAL A 166 22.03 -13.14 -19.61
CA VAL A 166 21.88 -13.55 -18.22
C VAL A 166 21.00 -12.53 -17.54
N SER A 167 19.97 -13.00 -16.85
CA SER A 167 19.04 -12.16 -16.10
C SER A 167 19.17 -12.44 -14.61
N PHE A 168 19.06 -11.39 -13.80
CA PHE A 168 19.00 -11.50 -12.34
C PHE A 168 17.86 -10.61 -11.84
N ASP A 169 16.85 -11.23 -11.20
CA ASP A 169 15.73 -10.56 -10.62
C ASP A 169 15.71 -10.75 -9.10
N TYR A 170 15.38 -9.66 -8.41
CA TYR A 170 15.22 -9.62 -6.96
C TYR A 170 13.89 -8.96 -6.61
N ASP A 171 13.06 -9.64 -5.84
CA ASP A 171 11.78 -9.14 -5.32
C ASP A 171 11.76 -9.33 -3.80
N ALA A 172 11.60 -8.22 -3.08
CA ALA A 172 11.51 -8.20 -1.63
C ALA A 172 10.24 -7.48 -1.19
N TYR A 173 9.32 -8.24 -0.63
CA TYR A 173 8.10 -7.75 -0.02
C TYR A 173 8.21 -7.78 1.50
N TYR A 174 7.81 -6.67 2.14
CA TYR A 174 7.74 -6.55 3.58
C TYR A 174 6.44 -5.84 3.98
N MET A 175 5.71 -6.39 4.95
CA MET A 175 4.47 -5.81 5.47
C MET A 175 4.47 -5.84 6.99
N ARG A 176 4.03 -4.75 7.59
CA ARG A 176 3.63 -4.64 9.00
C ARG A 176 2.16 -4.35 9.09
N ALA A 177 1.49 -5.03 10.01
CA ALA A 177 0.09 -4.79 10.33
C ALA A 177 -0.08 -4.57 11.84
N PHE A 178 -0.94 -3.63 12.17
CA PHE A 178 -1.39 -3.34 13.52
C PHE A 178 -2.90 -3.43 13.55
N ASN A 179 -3.45 -4.00 14.61
CA ASN A 179 -4.87 -4.18 14.77
C ASN A 179 -5.33 -3.69 16.14
N ALA A 180 -6.54 -3.18 16.19
CA ALA A 180 -7.28 -2.88 17.40
C ALA A 180 -8.75 -3.20 17.19
N ASP A 181 -9.42 -3.63 18.24
CA ASP A 181 -10.88 -3.71 18.26
C ASP A 181 -11.45 -2.36 18.68
N PHE A 182 -12.70 -2.12 18.32
CA PHE A 182 -13.38 -0.86 18.64
C PHE A 182 -14.78 -1.13 19.18
N ALA A 183 -15.18 -0.29 20.13
CA ALA A 183 -16.52 -0.27 20.68
C ALA A 183 -17.49 0.44 19.76
N THR A 184 -18.74 -0.06 19.72
CA THR A 184 -19.88 0.62 19.14
C THR A 184 -20.99 0.72 20.16
N TYR A 185 -21.91 1.68 19.97
CA TYR A 185 -22.86 2.09 20.99
C TYR A 185 -24.27 2.23 20.41
N GLU A 186 -25.26 1.71 21.12
CA GLU A 186 -26.69 1.86 20.84
C GLU A 186 -27.32 2.79 21.86
N LEU A 187 -28.02 3.84 21.40
CA LEU A 187 -28.74 4.76 22.30
C LEU A 187 -30.04 4.14 22.78
N ASN A 188 -30.16 3.91 24.09
CA ASN A 188 -31.36 3.34 24.72
C ASN A 188 -32.24 4.42 25.36
N ASP A 189 -31.63 5.43 25.97
CA ASP A 189 -32.37 6.53 26.63
C ASP A 189 -32.18 7.86 25.91
N ARG A 190 -33.20 8.25 25.16
CA ARG A 190 -33.19 9.52 24.41
C ARG A 190 -33.36 10.75 25.31
N THR A 191 -33.74 10.57 26.57
CA THR A 191 -33.93 11.73 27.50
C THR A 191 -32.59 12.14 28.14
N ASN A 192 -31.62 11.21 28.20
CA ASN A 192 -30.31 11.43 28.79
C ASN A 192 -29.16 11.21 27.79
N TYR A 193 -29.37 11.53 26.53
CA TYR A 193 -28.47 11.22 25.42
C TYR A 193 -27.05 11.81 25.55
N ASN A 194 -26.84 12.77 26.48
CA ASN A 194 -25.53 13.37 26.74
C ASN A 194 -24.69 12.62 27.78
N SER A 195 -25.27 11.57 28.41
CA SER A 195 -24.55 10.68 29.34
C SER A 195 -24.19 9.36 28.68
N ILE A 196 -23.01 8.84 28.98
CA ILE A 196 -22.58 7.51 28.52
C ILE A 196 -23.53 6.40 29.01
N ASP A 197 -24.16 6.58 30.17
CA ASP A 197 -25.09 5.60 30.76
C ASP A 197 -26.37 5.42 29.94
N ALA A 198 -26.66 6.33 29.01
CA ALA A 198 -27.79 6.21 28.09
C ALA A 198 -27.54 5.22 26.95
N TYR A 199 -26.34 4.65 26.86
CA TYR A 199 -25.94 3.81 25.74
C TYR A 199 -25.59 2.38 26.19
N THR A 200 -25.94 1.41 25.37
CA THR A 200 -25.41 0.04 25.48
C THR A 200 -24.17 -0.06 24.60
N GLN A 201 -23.07 -0.47 25.20
CA GLN A 201 -21.82 -0.73 24.50
C GLN A 201 -21.80 -2.16 23.95
N PHE A 202 -21.37 -2.30 22.70
CA PHE A 202 -21.00 -3.54 22.05
C PHE A 202 -19.50 -3.54 21.76
N ASN A 203 -18.85 -4.66 21.93
CA ASN A 203 -17.42 -4.83 21.85
C ASN A 203 -16.65 -3.93 22.84
N THR A 204 -15.34 -3.93 22.78
CA THR A 204 -14.48 -3.15 23.66
C THR A 204 -13.36 -2.53 22.84
N ASP A 205 -13.06 -1.26 23.10
CA ASP A 205 -11.86 -0.63 22.58
C ASP A 205 -10.63 -1.36 23.13
N THR A 206 -9.73 -1.77 22.27
CA THR A 206 -8.43 -2.33 22.64
C THR A 206 -7.30 -1.40 22.22
N GLU A 207 -6.16 -1.52 22.88
CA GLU A 207 -4.96 -0.84 22.43
C GLU A 207 -4.47 -1.40 21.09
N LEU A 208 -3.77 -0.58 20.33
CA LEU A 208 -3.22 -0.96 19.04
C LEU A 208 -2.14 -2.02 19.24
N ALA A 209 -2.43 -3.24 18.81
CA ALA A 209 -1.53 -4.38 18.92
C ALA A 209 -0.81 -4.66 17.61
N TYR A 210 0.47 -5.00 17.71
CA TYR A 210 1.24 -5.47 16.55
C TYR A 210 0.75 -6.87 16.16
N LEU A 211 0.14 -6.97 14.99
CA LEU A 211 -0.42 -8.23 14.49
C LEU A 211 0.67 -9.15 13.91
N GLY A 212 1.74 -8.58 13.38
CA GLY A 212 2.84 -9.35 12.79
C GLY A 212 3.47 -8.67 11.58
N ASN A 213 4.53 -9.29 11.10
CA ASN A 213 5.16 -8.94 9.83
C ASN A 213 5.10 -10.14 8.88
N ASN A 214 4.96 -9.83 7.60
CA ASN A 214 5.17 -10.77 6.53
C ASN A 214 6.34 -10.29 5.69
N GLN A 215 7.32 -11.18 5.48
CA GLN A 215 8.48 -10.90 4.66
C GLN A 215 8.67 -12.03 3.66
N THR A 216 8.76 -11.67 2.39
CA THR A 216 9.07 -12.61 1.32
C THR A 216 10.18 -12.02 0.47
N THR A 217 11.21 -12.81 0.20
CA THR A 217 12.30 -12.42 -0.68
C THR A 217 12.48 -13.51 -1.73
N THR A 218 12.45 -13.13 -2.99
CA THR A 218 12.58 -14.05 -4.13
C THR A 218 13.73 -13.60 -5.01
N TYR A 219 14.59 -14.54 -5.38
CA TYR A 219 15.66 -14.38 -6.36
C TYR A 219 15.37 -15.28 -7.56
N LYS A 220 15.61 -14.76 -8.77
CA LYS A 220 15.51 -15.52 -10.02
C LYS A 220 16.75 -15.24 -10.86
N LEU A 221 17.31 -16.30 -11.44
CA LEU A 221 18.41 -16.29 -12.39
C LEU A 221 17.91 -16.75 -13.74
#